data_1765d545d57bdea4ecee0dd69990fd81
#
_entry.id   1765d545d57bdea4ecee0dd69990fd81
#
_cell.length_a   1.000
_cell.length_b   1.000
_cell.length_c   1.000
_cell.angle_alpha   90.00
_cell.angle_beta   90.00
_cell.angle_gamma   90.00
#
_symmetry.space_group_name_H-M   'P 1'
#
loop_
_entity.id
_entity.type
_entity.pdbx_description
1 polymer ?
#
loop_
_entity_poly.entity_id
_entity_poly.type
_entity_poly.pdbx_seq_one_letter_code
_entity_poly.pdbx_strand_id
1 'polypeptide(L)'
;MKKTLALLLAVLMVMGLFAGCAGSETNPTDTTGAASNYKIAMVTDYGDITDQSFNQTTWEAVVKFGKDNNIPTKYYKPTTNDTTGRVASVELAIAEGHNVIVMPGYAFGGTIVECASEYPNVKFIALDVAKGDLLETAVANKGEQYDYNPDNWDLSKYVDMSNVYCAIYQEELAGYMAGYAAVKLGYTKLGFLGGMAVPAVIRYGYGFVQGVDAAAKELNINVDMNYIYGGQFFGDADITAVMDTWYGAGTEVVFACGGGIYTSAAEAAKKAGGKVIGVDVDQSAIIDGAYGEGMTVTSAMKGLAPTTIDTLTDVLINDKWDDYKGKIETLGLVSGDDASLNYVQIPATTQFVEGKFTAADYAAMVKAMFEGTIKVSSDTANAPAVSNVDVEYLGNIKG
;
A
#
# COMPACT_ATOMS: atom_id res chain seq x y z
N MET A 1 -8.06 55.99 -33.60
CA MET A 1 -8.96 55.86 -34.79
C MET A 1 -9.50 54.48 -34.78
N LYS A 2 -10.71 54.29 -34.30
CA LYS A 2 -11.86 53.75 -35.08
C LYS A 2 -11.70 52.28 -35.42
N LYS A 3 -12.56 51.31 -35.11
CA LYS A 3 -13.98 51.22 -34.73
C LYS A 3 -14.19 49.74 -34.30
N THR A 4 -14.79 49.42 -33.19
CA THR A 4 -16.21 49.04 -32.95
C THR A 4 -16.82 48.00 -33.88
N LEU A 5 -17.40 46.91 -33.39
CA LEU A 5 -18.81 46.61 -33.09
C LEU A 5 -19.00 45.10 -33.12
N ALA A 6 -19.37 44.34 -32.12
CA ALA A 6 -20.71 44.08 -31.56
C ALA A 6 -21.69 43.41 -32.53
N LEU A 7 -22.27 42.27 -32.14
CA LEU A 7 -23.70 41.86 -32.22
C LEU A 7 -23.80 40.37 -31.82
N LEU A 8 -24.39 39.98 -30.73
CA LEU A 8 -25.83 39.89 -30.35
C LEU A 8 -26.62 38.74 -31.02
N LEU A 9 -26.99 37.80 -30.16
CA LEU A 9 -28.26 37.03 -30.06
C LEU A 9 -28.91 36.46 -31.33
N ALA A 10 -29.25 35.14 -31.22
CA ALA A 10 -30.60 34.69 -31.61
C ALA A 10 -30.95 33.40 -30.82
N VAL A 11 -31.95 33.54 -29.95
CA VAL A 11 -32.80 32.50 -29.37
C VAL A 11 -33.80 32.04 -30.42
N LEU A 12 -33.99 30.75 -30.60
CA LEU A 12 -35.20 30.22 -31.23
C LEU A 12 -35.63 28.92 -30.54
N MET A 13 -36.74 29.06 -29.77
CA MET A 13 -37.60 27.96 -29.37
C MET A 13 -38.28 27.35 -30.60
N VAL A 14 -38.30 26.01 -30.64
CA VAL A 14 -39.34 25.32 -31.42
C VAL A 14 -39.98 24.30 -30.48
N MET A 15 -41.22 24.59 -30.09
CA MET A 15 -42.16 23.60 -29.55
C MET A 15 -42.69 22.75 -30.72
N GLY A 16 -42.62 21.46 -30.56
CA GLY A 16 -43.28 20.48 -31.45
C GLY A 16 -43.90 19.38 -30.61
N LEU A 17 -45.18 19.49 -30.36
CA LEU A 17 -46.06 18.45 -29.82
C LEU A 17 -46.17 17.29 -30.81
N PHE A 18 -45.88 16.07 -30.38
CA PHE A 18 -46.52 14.85 -30.91
C PHE A 18 -46.93 13.93 -29.78
N ALA A 19 -48.21 13.65 -29.77
CA ALA A 19 -48.82 12.71 -28.84
C ALA A 19 -48.71 11.28 -29.36
N GLY A 20 -48.50 10.35 -28.44
CA GLY A 20 -49.06 8.99 -28.45
C GLY A 20 -48.26 7.86 -29.04
N CYS A 21 -47.70 7.03 -28.14
CA CYS A 21 -47.94 5.58 -28.15
C CYS A 21 -47.42 4.98 -26.83
N ALA A 22 -48.29 4.32 -26.11
CA ALA A 22 -47.99 3.61 -24.87
C ALA A 22 -47.05 2.42 -25.14
N GLY A 23 -45.80 2.56 -24.68
CA GLY A 23 -44.87 1.49 -24.53
C GLY A 23 -44.51 1.42 -23.05
N SER A 24 -44.64 0.25 -22.45
CA SER A 24 -44.32 -0.06 -21.05
C SER A 24 -42.85 0.27 -20.80
N GLU A 25 -42.59 1.42 -20.24
CA GLU A 25 -41.27 1.76 -19.73
C GLU A 25 -41.05 1.01 -18.41
N THR A 26 -40.14 0.04 -18.44
CA THR A 26 -39.51 -0.45 -17.22
C THR A 26 -38.73 0.71 -16.65
N ASN A 27 -39.22 1.28 -15.53
CA ASN A 27 -38.45 2.26 -14.75
C ASN A 27 -37.07 1.70 -14.47
N PRO A 28 -35.98 2.48 -14.72
CA PRO A 28 -34.69 2.15 -14.12
C PRO A 28 -34.91 2.19 -12.60
N THR A 29 -34.57 1.11 -11.95
CA THR A 29 -34.56 1.00 -10.49
C THR A 29 -33.69 2.15 -9.97
N ASP A 30 -34.28 3.04 -9.21
CA ASP A 30 -33.62 4.16 -8.57
C ASP A 30 -32.66 3.61 -7.50
N THR A 31 -31.41 3.40 -7.87
CA THR A 31 -30.33 2.92 -6.96
C THR A 31 -29.73 4.04 -6.09
N THR A 32 -30.32 5.24 -6.11
CA THR A 32 -29.81 6.42 -5.42
C THR A 32 -30.10 6.46 -3.91
N GLY A 33 -30.80 5.47 -3.34
CA GLY A 33 -31.26 5.55 -1.95
C GLY A 33 -30.22 5.17 -0.87
N ALA A 34 -29.28 4.27 -1.14
CA ALA A 34 -28.37 3.74 -0.12
C ALA A 34 -27.08 4.56 0.04
N ALA A 35 -26.53 5.09 -1.04
CA ALA A 35 -25.28 5.85 -1.01
C ALA A 35 -25.41 7.24 -0.34
N SER A 36 -26.63 7.81 -0.29
CA SER A 36 -26.88 9.17 0.25
C SER A 36 -26.67 9.29 1.77
N ASN A 37 -26.59 8.19 2.51
CA ASN A 37 -26.45 8.19 3.98
C ASN A 37 -24.99 8.03 4.44
N TYR A 38 -24.03 7.84 3.54
CA TYR A 38 -22.63 7.65 3.90
C TYR A 38 -21.81 8.93 3.74
N LYS A 39 -20.86 9.11 4.65
CA LYS A 39 -19.77 10.08 4.57
C LYS A 39 -18.49 9.35 4.93
N ILE A 40 -17.48 9.43 4.07
CA ILE A 40 -16.22 8.73 4.24
C ILE A 40 -15.17 9.67 4.79
N ALA A 41 -14.53 9.30 5.89
CA ALA A 41 -13.29 9.92 6.33
C ALA A 41 -12.12 8.98 6.09
N MET A 42 -10.97 9.52 5.70
CA MET A 42 -9.68 8.85 5.83
C MET A 42 -8.90 9.52 6.95
N VAL A 43 -8.38 8.75 7.89
CA VAL A 43 -7.44 9.25 8.90
C VAL A 43 -6.07 8.72 8.54
N THR A 44 -5.07 9.61 8.35
CA THR A 44 -3.69 9.15 8.08
C THR A 44 -3.05 8.59 9.35
N ASP A 45 -2.08 7.70 9.21
CA ASP A 45 -1.33 7.16 10.37
C ASP A 45 -0.57 8.28 11.12
N TYR A 46 0.18 9.06 10.46
CA TYR A 46 0.87 10.32 10.78
C TYR A 46 1.51 10.90 9.51
N GLY A 47 1.59 10.10 8.44
CA GLY A 47 2.11 10.47 7.14
C GLY A 47 1.26 11.55 6.46
N ASP A 48 1.79 12.09 5.37
CA ASP A 48 1.08 13.06 4.55
C ASP A 48 0.40 12.38 3.37
N ILE A 49 -0.72 12.94 2.92
CA ILE A 49 -1.41 12.55 1.69
C ILE A 49 -0.62 12.91 0.41
N THR A 50 0.64 13.28 0.55
CA THR A 50 1.59 13.61 -0.53
C THR A 50 2.86 12.77 -0.45
N ASP A 51 2.79 11.61 0.24
CA ASP A 51 3.93 10.71 0.45
C ASP A 51 4.37 9.92 -0.78
N GLN A 52 3.66 10.07 -1.90
CA GLN A 52 3.87 9.37 -3.16
C GLN A 52 3.82 7.83 -3.02
N SER A 53 3.08 7.34 -2.01
CA SER A 53 3.00 5.95 -1.63
C SER A 53 1.68 5.65 -0.91
N PHE A 54 1.74 5.21 0.34
CA PHE A 54 0.67 4.58 1.11
C PHE A 54 -0.53 5.51 1.38
N ASN A 55 -0.30 6.64 2.07
CA ASN A 55 -1.38 7.57 2.44
C ASN A 55 -1.97 8.27 1.21
N GLN A 56 -1.12 8.73 0.28
CA GLN A 56 -1.57 9.39 -0.93
C GLN A 56 -2.46 8.49 -1.76
N THR A 57 -2.01 7.26 -2.05
CA THR A 57 -2.76 6.31 -2.90
C THR A 57 -4.10 5.95 -2.29
N THR A 58 -4.13 5.71 -0.97
CA THR A 58 -5.39 5.42 -0.27
C THR A 58 -6.34 6.63 -0.31
N TRP A 59 -5.82 7.85 -0.10
CA TRP A 59 -6.62 9.05 -0.17
C TRP A 59 -7.19 9.31 -1.56
N GLU A 60 -6.37 9.18 -2.61
CA GLU A 60 -6.82 9.35 -3.99
C GLU A 60 -7.90 8.34 -4.36
N ALA A 61 -7.80 7.09 -3.89
CA ALA A 61 -8.82 6.06 -4.06
C ALA A 61 -10.14 6.44 -3.36
N VAL A 62 -10.08 6.91 -2.11
CA VAL A 62 -11.25 7.41 -1.36
C VAL A 62 -11.91 8.57 -2.09
N VAL A 63 -11.13 9.56 -2.55
CA VAL A 63 -11.64 10.73 -3.30
C VAL A 63 -12.27 10.30 -4.61
N LYS A 64 -11.61 9.40 -5.35
CA LYS A 64 -12.16 8.89 -6.62
C LYS A 64 -13.49 8.19 -6.39
N PHE A 65 -13.54 7.25 -5.44
CA PHE A 65 -14.76 6.54 -5.09
C PHE A 65 -15.89 7.50 -4.67
N GLY A 66 -15.57 8.46 -3.80
CA GLY A 66 -16.55 9.47 -3.35
C GLY A 66 -17.12 10.30 -4.48
N LYS A 67 -16.27 10.75 -5.42
CA LYS A 67 -16.71 11.49 -6.62
C LYS A 67 -17.60 10.66 -7.54
N ASP A 68 -17.21 9.42 -7.81
CA ASP A 68 -17.93 8.52 -8.72
C ASP A 68 -19.33 8.15 -8.18
N ASN A 69 -19.50 8.17 -6.85
CA ASN A 69 -20.74 7.78 -6.18
C ASN A 69 -21.48 8.94 -5.46
N ASN A 70 -21.04 10.17 -5.61
CA ASN A 70 -21.59 11.35 -4.92
C ASN A 70 -21.61 11.23 -3.39
N ILE A 71 -20.58 10.59 -2.80
CA ILE A 71 -20.40 10.44 -1.36
C ILE A 71 -19.36 11.45 -0.88
N PRO A 72 -19.66 12.29 0.14
CA PRO A 72 -18.71 13.22 0.70
C PRO A 72 -17.49 12.53 1.31
N THR A 73 -16.30 13.07 1.05
CA THR A 73 -15.03 12.57 1.56
C THR A 73 -14.23 13.68 2.23
N LYS A 74 -13.51 13.34 3.30
CA LYS A 74 -12.57 14.25 3.98
C LYS A 74 -11.42 13.44 4.59
N TYR A 75 -10.19 13.99 4.61
CA TYR A 75 -9.11 13.39 5.37
C TYR A 75 -8.81 14.16 6.65
N TYR A 76 -8.22 13.44 7.60
CA TYR A 76 -7.76 13.98 8.88
C TYR A 76 -6.34 13.48 9.12
N LYS A 77 -5.49 14.37 9.61
CA LYS A 77 -4.14 14.05 10.02
C LYS A 77 -4.01 14.21 11.53
N PRO A 78 -3.54 13.18 12.26
CA PRO A 78 -3.32 13.28 13.70
C PRO A 78 -2.32 14.39 14.04
N THR A 79 -2.50 15.02 15.17
CA THR A 79 -1.60 16.06 15.67
C THR A 79 -0.33 15.50 16.30
N THR A 80 -0.41 14.25 16.78
CA THR A 80 0.70 13.50 17.39
C THR A 80 0.79 12.10 16.79
N ASN A 81 1.99 11.53 16.73
CA ASN A 81 2.22 10.17 16.22
C ASN A 81 2.06 9.14 17.35
N ASP A 82 0.85 9.05 17.88
CA ASP A 82 0.48 8.08 18.90
C ASP A 82 -0.99 7.66 18.76
N THR A 83 -1.40 6.65 19.51
CA THR A 83 -2.79 6.16 19.49
C THR A 83 -3.78 7.24 19.89
N THR A 84 -3.47 8.07 20.89
CA THR A 84 -4.33 9.15 21.36
C THR A 84 -4.62 10.18 20.27
N GLY A 85 -3.60 10.59 19.53
CA GLY A 85 -3.76 11.52 18.40
C GLY A 85 -4.60 10.95 17.27
N ARG A 86 -4.44 9.65 16.97
CA ARG A 86 -5.26 8.95 15.97
C ARG A 86 -6.71 8.79 16.44
N VAL A 87 -6.94 8.40 17.69
CA VAL A 87 -8.28 8.34 18.29
C VAL A 87 -8.97 9.71 18.19
N ALA A 88 -8.32 10.79 18.63
CA ALA A 88 -8.89 12.13 18.55
C ALA A 88 -9.27 12.53 17.12
N SER A 89 -8.49 12.12 16.11
CA SER A 89 -8.80 12.39 14.70
C SER A 89 -9.99 11.57 14.20
N VAL A 90 -10.14 10.32 14.64
CA VAL A 90 -11.29 9.48 14.34
C VAL A 90 -12.55 10.06 15.00
N GLU A 91 -12.48 10.42 16.26
CA GLU A 91 -13.61 11.04 17.00
C GLU A 91 -14.05 12.35 16.37
N LEU A 92 -13.11 13.19 15.93
CA LEU A 92 -13.43 14.42 15.20
C LEU A 92 -14.17 14.12 13.89
N ALA A 93 -13.71 13.12 13.13
CA ALA A 93 -14.38 12.71 11.90
C ALA A 93 -15.81 12.23 12.18
N ILE A 94 -16.02 11.42 13.21
CA ILE A 94 -17.33 10.93 13.62
C ILE A 94 -18.23 12.08 14.09
N ALA A 95 -17.71 13.02 14.87
CA ALA A 95 -18.44 14.21 15.31
C ALA A 95 -18.89 15.11 14.15
N GLU A 96 -18.14 15.13 13.03
CA GLU A 96 -18.52 15.82 11.79
C GLU A 96 -19.50 14.99 10.92
N GLY A 97 -19.92 13.83 11.41
CA GLY A 97 -20.93 12.98 10.81
C GLY A 97 -20.40 11.96 9.79
N HIS A 98 -19.08 11.68 9.77
CA HIS A 98 -18.55 10.58 9.00
C HIS A 98 -18.86 9.24 9.68
N ASN A 99 -19.34 8.27 8.92
CA ASN A 99 -19.78 6.96 9.42
C ASN A 99 -19.08 5.79 8.73
N VAL A 100 -18.12 6.10 7.87
CA VAL A 100 -17.15 5.16 7.27
C VAL A 100 -15.77 5.75 7.44
N ILE A 101 -14.90 5.05 8.17
CA ILE A 101 -13.54 5.52 8.48
C ILE A 101 -12.53 4.59 7.82
N VAL A 102 -11.76 5.11 6.88
CA VAL A 102 -10.64 4.41 6.23
C VAL A 102 -9.34 4.76 6.96
N MET A 103 -8.60 3.76 7.38
CA MET A 103 -7.42 3.89 8.24
C MET A 103 -6.24 3.13 7.62
N PRO A 104 -5.39 3.80 6.83
CA PRO A 104 -4.19 3.19 6.27
C PRO A 104 -3.04 3.17 7.25
N GLY A 105 -2.60 1.97 7.67
CA GLY A 105 -1.38 1.76 8.45
C GLY A 105 -1.55 0.90 9.72
N TYR A 106 -0.55 0.09 9.99
CA TYR A 106 -0.48 -0.81 11.15
C TYR A 106 -0.77 -0.10 12.49
N ALA A 107 -0.38 1.17 12.59
CA ALA A 107 -0.51 1.99 13.81
C ALA A 107 -1.96 2.22 14.26
N PHE A 108 -2.94 1.89 13.42
CA PHE A 108 -4.35 1.97 13.79
C PHE A 108 -4.86 0.80 14.64
N GLY A 109 -4.04 -0.23 14.90
CA GLY A 109 -4.44 -1.33 15.78
C GLY A 109 -4.99 -0.85 17.12
N GLY A 110 -4.24 0.00 17.83
CA GLY A 110 -4.69 0.59 19.09
C GLY A 110 -5.93 1.49 18.94
N THR A 111 -6.01 2.26 17.86
CA THR A 111 -7.16 3.13 17.57
C THR A 111 -8.45 2.32 17.37
N ILE A 112 -8.38 1.20 16.65
CA ILE A 112 -9.51 0.29 16.46
C ILE A 112 -9.97 -0.28 17.81
N VAL A 113 -9.02 -0.72 18.64
CA VAL A 113 -9.32 -1.27 19.98
C VAL A 113 -10.07 -0.27 20.84
N GLU A 114 -9.75 1.02 20.76
CA GLU A 114 -10.39 2.08 21.55
C GLU A 114 -11.71 2.54 20.93
N CYS A 115 -11.81 2.63 19.60
CA CYS A 115 -12.97 3.25 18.95
C CYS A 115 -14.08 2.26 18.54
N ALA A 116 -13.76 1.00 18.20
CA ALA A 116 -14.73 0.13 17.57
C ALA A 116 -15.96 -0.14 18.42
N SER A 117 -15.79 -0.45 19.71
CA SER A 117 -16.89 -0.69 20.62
C SER A 117 -17.66 0.58 21.02
N GLU A 118 -17.01 1.74 21.05
CA GLU A 118 -17.62 3.02 21.39
C GLU A 118 -18.51 3.55 20.24
N TYR A 119 -18.19 3.18 18.98
CA TYR A 119 -18.90 3.66 17.79
C TYR A 119 -19.45 2.50 16.94
N PRO A 120 -20.38 1.67 17.46
CA PRO A 120 -20.82 0.43 16.82
C PRO A 120 -21.55 0.63 15.48
N ASN A 121 -22.02 1.86 15.19
CA ASN A 121 -22.67 2.21 13.93
C ASN A 121 -21.72 2.76 12.86
N VAL A 122 -20.44 2.92 13.19
CA VAL A 122 -19.38 3.35 12.26
C VAL A 122 -18.73 2.12 11.65
N LYS A 123 -18.50 2.16 10.35
CA LYS A 123 -17.73 1.11 9.65
C LYS A 123 -16.25 1.51 9.64
N PHE A 124 -15.41 0.68 10.23
CA PHE A 124 -13.96 0.87 10.23
C PHE A 124 -13.32 -0.04 9.18
N ILE A 125 -12.60 0.55 8.24
CA ILE A 125 -11.89 -0.15 7.16
C ILE A 125 -10.41 0.19 7.31
N ALA A 126 -9.60 -0.80 7.68
CA ALA A 126 -8.18 -0.62 7.94
C ALA A 126 -7.31 -1.37 6.93
N LEU A 127 -6.22 -0.75 6.50
CA LEU A 127 -5.22 -1.34 5.63
C LEU A 127 -3.92 -1.53 6.42
N ASP A 128 -3.27 -2.68 6.27
CA ASP A 128 -2.07 -3.10 7.01
C ASP A 128 -2.24 -3.22 8.53
N VAL A 129 -3.46 -3.44 9.03
CA VAL A 129 -3.67 -3.75 10.44
C VAL A 129 -3.85 -5.25 10.60
N ALA A 130 -2.84 -5.89 11.17
CA ALA A 130 -2.83 -7.33 11.43
C ALA A 130 -3.37 -7.66 12.83
N LYS A 131 -3.62 -8.94 13.06
CA LYS A 131 -4.07 -9.45 14.37
C LYS A 131 -3.14 -9.04 15.52
N GLY A 132 -1.82 -9.05 15.28
CA GLY A 132 -0.81 -8.65 16.26
C GLY A 132 -0.94 -7.19 16.68
N ASP A 133 -1.20 -6.28 15.73
CA ASP A 133 -1.35 -4.85 15.99
C ASP A 133 -2.57 -4.54 16.88
N LEU A 134 -3.64 -5.29 16.72
CA LEU A 134 -4.82 -5.21 17.58
C LEU A 134 -4.54 -5.77 18.98
N LEU A 135 -3.87 -6.94 19.04
CA LEU A 135 -3.59 -7.63 20.30
C LEU A 135 -2.64 -6.85 21.19
N GLU A 136 -1.66 -6.15 20.63
CA GLU A 136 -0.68 -5.39 21.41
C GLU A 136 -1.39 -4.41 22.38
N THR A 137 -2.33 -3.62 21.90
CA THR A 137 -3.10 -2.69 22.73
C THR A 137 -4.16 -3.42 23.56
N ALA A 138 -4.90 -4.35 22.95
CA ALA A 138 -6.04 -4.97 23.60
C ALA A 138 -5.66 -5.86 24.78
N VAL A 139 -4.54 -6.57 24.70
CA VAL A 139 -3.99 -7.38 25.79
C VAL A 139 -3.46 -6.49 26.92
N ALA A 140 -2.73 -5.42 26.55
CA ALA A 140 -2.24 -4.44 27.52
C ALA A 140 -3.37 -3.76 28.29
N ASN A 141 -4.49 -3.42 27.63
CA ASN A 141 -5.67 -2.82 28.25
C ASN A 141 -6.33 -3.75 29.30
N LYS A 142 -6.11 -5.07 29.21
CA LYS A 142 -6.55 -6.04 30.23
C LYS A 142 -5.53 -6.27 31.34
N GLY A 143 -4.39 -5.58 31.30
CA GLY A 143 -3.29 -5.75 32.26
C GLY A 143 -2.51 -7.05 32.07
N GLU A 144 -2.63 -7.67 30.88
CA GLU A 144 -1.90 -8.88 30.50
C GLU A 144 -0.66 -8.50 29.67
N GLN A 145 0.29 -9.43 29.54
CA GLN A 145 1.50 -9.23 28.74
C GLN A 145 1.39 -9.97 27.41
N TYR A 146 1.40 -9.25 26.31
CA TYR A 146 1.42 -9.82 24.96
C TYR A 146 2.81 -10.41 24.66
N ASP A 147 2.85 -11.62 24.13
CA ASP A 147 4.10 -12.34 23.82
C ASP A 147 4.60 -12.13 22.38
N TYR A 148 3.97 -11.20 21.63
CA TYR A 148 4.25 -10.87 20.23
C TYR A 148 4.11 -12.06 19.25
N ASN A 149 3.46 -13.16 19.68
CA ASN A 149 3.04 -14.25 18.81
C ASN A 149 1.50 -14.28 18.72
N PRO A 150 0.90 -13.70 17.66
CA PRO A 150 -0.55 -13.60 17.56
C PRO A 150 -1.27 -14.96 17.54
N ASP A 151 -0.59 -16.04 17.18
CA ASP A 151 -1.21 -17.37 17.12
C ASP A 151 -1.54 -17.93 18.50
N ASN A 152 -0.87 -17.46 19.55
CA ASN A 152 -1.13 -17.86 20.92
C ASN A 152 -2.41 -17.20 21.51
N TRP A 153 -3.02 -16.26 20.80
CA TRP A 153 -4.10 -15.41 21.33
C TRP A 153 -5.38 -15.52 20.51
N ASP A 154 -6.51 -15.62 21.20
CA ASP A 154 -7.84 -15.58 20.59
C ASP A 154 -8.34 -14.12 20.56
N LEU A 155 -8.24 -13.47 19.39
CA LEU A 155 -8.61 -12.06 19.22
C LEU A 155 -10.03 -11.74 19.72
N SER A 156 -10.99 -12.65 19.53
CA SER A 156 -12.40 -12.44 19.91
C SER A 156 -12.62 -12.22 21.40
N LYS A 157 -11.65 -12.61 22.25
CA LYS A 157 -11.69 -12.35 23.68
C LYS A 157 -11.26 -10.94 24.06
N TYR A 158 -10.65 -10.22 23.13
CA TYR A 158 -9.98 -8.94 23.38
C TYR A 158 -10.59 -7.79 22.61
N VAL A 159 -11.03 -8.02 21.38
CA VAL A 159 -11.53 -6.98 20.48
C VAL A 159 -12.86 -7.38 19.87
N ASP A 160 -13.84 -6.48 19.92
CA ASP A 160 -15.05 -6.59 19.13
C ASP A 160 -14.79 -6.09 17.70
N MET A 161 -14.81 -7.01 16.75
CA MET A 161 -14.58 -6.75 15.33
C MET A 161 -15.89 -6.59 14.54
N SER A 162 -17.05 -6.50 15.20
CA SER A 162 -18.37 -6.56 14.55
C SER A 162 -18.62 -5.41 13.55
N ASN A 163 -17.87 -4.32 13.64
CA ASN A 163 -17.92 -3.15 12.76
C ASN A 163 -16.55 -2.80 12.16
N VAL A 164 -15.62 -3.77 12.12
CA VAL A 164 -14.24 -3.60 11.64
C VAL A 164 -13.94 -4.59 10.52
N TYR A 165 -13.29 -4.10 9.47
CA TYR A 165 -12.61 -4.90 8.45
C TYR A 165 -11.16 -4.47 8.35
N CYS A 166 -10.25 -5.43 8.30
CA CYS A 166 -8.83 -5.19 8.07
C CYS A 166 -8.36 -5.95 6.82
N ALA A 167 -7.60 -5.29 5.96
CA ALA A 167 -6.87 -5.91 4.86
C ALA A 167 -5.38 -5.84 5.14
N ILE A 168 -4.69 -6.97 5.02
CA ILE A 168 -3.23 -7.06 5.00
C ILE A 168 -2.79 -7.69 3.69
N TYR A 169 -1.50 -7.65 3.36
CA TYR A 169 -1.02 -8.08 2.06
C TYR A 169 0.08 -9.13 2.18
N GLN A 170 0.28 -9.89 1.10
CA GLN A 170 1.40 -10.83 0.95
C GLN A 170 2.62 -10.08 0.39
N GLU A 171 3.13 -9.09 1.13
CA GLU A 171 4.24 -8.24 0.70
C GLU A 171 5.52 -9.05 0.43
N GLU A 172 5.68 -10.22 1.05
CA GLU A 172 6.79 -11.14 0.77
C GLU A 172 6.84 -11.56 -0.70
N LEU A 173 5.69 -11.66 -1.37
CA LEU A 173 5.64 -12.03 -2.79
C LEU A 173 6.13 -10.87 -3.66
N ALA A 174 5.70 -9.64 -3.40
CA ALA A 174 6.16 -8.47 -4.15
C ALA A 174 7.66 -8.21 -3.90
N GLY A 175 8.10 -8.36 -2.66
CA GLY A 175 9.52 -8.29 -2.31
C GLY A 175 10.34 -9.34 -3.06
N TYR A 176 9.90 -10.59 -3.09
CA TYR A 176 10.54 -11.66 -3.84
C TYR A 176 10.64 -11.33 -5.34
N MET A 177 9.53 -10.89 -5.95
CA MET A 177 9.51 -10.52 -7.38
C MET A 177 10.54 -9.44 -7.68
N ALA A 178 10.63 -8.41 -6.84
CA ALA A 178 11.58 -7.32 -7.01
C ALA A 178 13.05 -7.76 -6.82
N GLY A 179 13.32 -8.59 -5.82
CA GLY A 179 14.65 -9.13 -5.56
C GLY A 179 15.14 -10.08 -6.66
N TYR A 180 14.26 -10.98 -7.09
CA TYR A 180 14.54 -11.89 -8.21
C TYR A 180 14.82 -11.10 -9.49
N ALA A 181 13.98 -10.10 -9.81
CA ALA A 181 14.16 -9.25 -10.97
C ALA A 181 15.51 -8.51 -10.94
N ALA A 182 15.89 -7.93 -9.80
CA ALA A 182 17.15 -7.19 -9.66
C ALA A 182 18.35 -8.06 -10.00
N VAL A 183 18.43 -9.27 -9.46
CA VAL A 183 19.56 -10.20 -9.72
C VAL A 183 19.54 -10.72 -11.17
N LYS A 184 18.37 -11.06 -11.70
CA LYS A 184 18.24 -11.48 -13.12
C LYS A 184 18.63 -10.38 -14.09
N LEU A 185 18.41 -9.11 -13.74
CA LEU A 185 18.86 -7.95 -14.52
C LEU A 185 20.38 -7.74 -14.45
N GLY A 186 21.07 -8.39 -13.50
CA GLY A 186 22.53 -8.42 -13.42
C GLY A 186 23.12 -7.65 -12.24
N TYR A 187 22.31 -7.19 -11.29
CA TYR A 187 22.78 -6.54 -10.08
C TYR A 187 23.25 -7.56 -9.05
N THR A 188 24.41 -7.34 -8.45
CA THR A 188 25.04 -8.27 -7.48
C THR A 188 25.42 -7.62 -6.16
N LYS A 189 25.32 -6.29 -6.05
CA LYS A 189 25.52 -5.54 -4.81
C LYS A 189 24.27 -4.74 -4.50
N LEU A 190 23.48 -5.27 -3.59
CA LEU A 190 22.15 -4.78 -3.30
C LEU A 190 22.04 -4.14 -1.91
N GLY A 191 20.99 -3.37 -1.69
CA GLY A 191 20.62 -2.85 -0.39
C GLY A 191 19.11 -2.94 -0.16
N PHE A 192 18.73 -3.14 1.09
CA PHE A 192 17.37 -2.95 1.57
C PHE A 192 17.35 -1.84 2.61
N LEU A 193 16.64 -0.78 2.34
CA LEU A 193 16.35 0.32 3.25
C LEU A 193 14.87 0.26 3.61
N GLY A 194 14.53 -0.38 4.72
CA GLY A 194 13.18 -0.37 5.27
C GLY A 194 12.87 0.92 6.01
N GLY A 195 11.61 1.33 6.05
CA GLY A 195 11.19 2.46 6.89
C GLY A 195 11.33 2.11 8.38
N MET A 196 10.36 1.42 8.93
CA MET A 196 10.39 0.87 10.29
C MET A 196 10.27 -0.66 10.24
N ALA A 197 10.78 -1.36 11.26
CA ALA A 197 10.70 -2.82 11.36
C ALA A 197 9.29 -3.28 11.78
N VAL A 198 8.29 -2.96 10.97
CA VAL A 198 6.89 -3.40 11.16
C VAL A 198 6.57 -4.59 10.25
N PRO A 199 5.55 -5.40 10.55
CA PRO A 199 5.33 -6.68 9.86
C PRO A 199 5.29 -6.57 8.32
N ALA A 200 4.62 -5.56 7.75
CA ALA A 200 4.56 -5.37 6.30
C ALA A 200 5.94 -5.09 5.68
N VAL A 201 6.74 -4.20 6.31
CA VAL A 201 8.09 -3.85 5.83
C VAL A 201 9.05 -5.03 5.98
N ILE A 202 8.91 -5.82 7.06
CA ILE A 202 9.70 -7.05 7.26
C ILE A 202 9.35 -8.07 6.17
N ARG A 203 8.05 -8.29 5.85
CA ARG A 203 7.64 -9.19 4.77
C ARG A 203 8.23 -8.77 3.42
N TYR A 204 8.15 -7.49 3.06
CA TYR A 204 8.81 -6.97 1.85
C TYR A 204 10.31 -7.28 1.84
N GLY A 205 11.01 -6.94 2.92
CA GLY A 205 12.46 -7.10 3.00
C GLY A 205 12.89 -8.56 2.99
N TYR A 206 12.23 -9.42 3.76
CA TYR A 206 12.53 -10.84 3.80
C TYR A 206 12.12 -11.56 2.51
N GLY A 207 11.03 -11.13 1.87
CA GLY A 207 10.67 -11.55 0.52
C GLY A 207 11.76 -11.18 -0.50
N PHE A 208 12.25 -9.94 -0.43
CA PHE A 208 13.34 -9.45 -1.28
C PHE A 208 14.61 -10.31 -1.14
N VAL A 209 15.03 -10.59 0.09
CA VAL A 209 16.17 -11.49 0.38
C VAL A 209 15.97 -12.88 -0.24
N GLN A 210 14.77 -13.46 -0.10
CA GLN A 210 14.43 -14.78 -0.67
C GLN A 210 14.47 -14.76 -2.21
N GLY A 211 13.97 -13.69 -2.84
CA GLY A 211 14.00 -13.52 -4.29
C GLY A 211 15.42 -13.35 -4.83
N VAL A 212 16.26 -12.58 -4.14
CA VAL A 212 17.68 -12.41 -4.43
C VAL A 212 18.41 -13.77 -4.40
N ASP A 213 18.22 -14.53 -3.32
CA ASP A 213 18.85 -15.85 -3.13
C ASP A 213 18.40 -16.85 -4.20
N ALA A 214 17.12 -16.87 -4.57
CA ALA A 214 16.58 -17.76 -5.57
C ALA A 214 17.19 -17.49 -6.96
N ALA A 215 17.27 -16.22 -7.37
CA ALA A 215 17.88 -15.84 -8.65
C ALA A 215 19.39 -16.06 -8.65
N ALA A 216 20.09 -15.78 -7.54
CA ALA A 216 21.52 -16.02 -7.38
C ALA A 216 21.87 -17.52 -7.49
N LYS A 217 21.05 -18.40 -6.88
CA LYS A 217 21.16 -19.86 -7.03
C LYS A 217 21.00 -20.31 -8.48
N GLU A 218 19.96 -19.83 -9.15
CA GLU A 218 19.70 -20.18 -10.54
C GLU A 218 20.86 -19.78 -11.45
N LEU A 219 21.44 -18.59 -11.23
CA LEU A 219 22.58 -18.08 -12.00
C LEU A 219 23.94 -18.63 -11.52
N ASN A 220 23.98 -19.39 -10.40
CA ASN A 220 25.17 -19.88 -9.74
C ASN A 220 26.20 -18.76 -9.44
N ILE A 221 25.73 -17.67 -8.85
CA ILE A 221 26.51 -16.51 -8.42
C ILE A 221 26.30 -16.25 -6.93
N ASN A 222 27.15 -15.40 -6.33
CA ASN A 222 26.94 -14.83 -5.02
C ASN A 222 26.54 -13.36 -5.14
N VAL A 223 25.72 -12.89 -4.22
CA VAL A 223 25.23 -11.50 -4.12
C VAL A 223 25.56 -10.96 -2.75
N ASP A 224 26.08 -9.73 -2.67
CA ASP A 224 26.27 -9.01 -1.42
C ASP A 224 25.05 -8.10 -1.16
N MET A 225 24.58 -8.05 0.08
CA MET A 225 23.39 -7.25 0.41
C MET A 225 23.49 -6.60 1.78
N ASN A 226 23.36 -5.27 1.83
CA ASN A 226 23.17 -4.53 3.07
C ASN A 226 21.68 -4.46 3.42
N TYR A 227 21.33 -4.59 4.71
CA TYR A 227 19.95 -4.56 5.18
C TYR A 227 19.82 -3.69 6.43
N ILE A 228 19.03 -2.60 6.36
CA ILE A 228 18.86 -1.64 7.46
C ILE A 228 17.44 -1.05 7.48
N TYR A 229 17.00 -0.58 8.64
CA TYR A 229 15.80 0.24 8.78
C TYR A 229 16.15 1.68 9.08
N GLY A 230 15.40 2.63 8.48
CA GLY A 230 15.57 4.06 8.70
C GLY A 230 15.04 4.56 10.04
N GLY A 231 14.09 3.82 10.66
CA GLY A 231 13.38 4.24 11.87
C GLY A 231 12.21 5.21 11.59
N GLN A 232 11.91 5.50 10.32
CA GLN A 232 10.83 6.39 9.87
C GLN A 232 10.48 6.14 8.40
N PHE A 233 9.35 6.70 7.91
CA PHE A 233 8.88 6.51 6.53
C PHE A 233 9.15 7.69 5.58
N PHE A 234 10.12 8.51 5.88
CA PHE A 234 10.56 9.63 5.04
C PHE A 234 12.08 9.75 5.05
N GLY A 235 12.64 10.34 3.99
CA GLY A 235 14.09 10.55 3.89
C GLY A 235 14.54 11.76 4.70
N ASP A 236 15.79 11.71 5.17
CA ASP A 236 16.49 12.82 5.82
C ASP A 236 18.01 12.72 5.68
N ALA A 237 18.73 13.65 6.30
CA ALA A 237 20.17 13.74 6.18
C ALA A 237 20.91 12.51 6.73
N ASP A 238 20.44 11.93 7.84
CA ASP A 238 21.08 10.77 8.47
C ASP A 238 20.94 9.53 7.59
N ILE A 239 19.74 9.30 7.06
CA ILE A 239 19.46 8.20 6.14
C ILE A 239 20.23 8.39 4.83
N THR A 240 20.27 9.63 4.29
CA THR A 240 21.04 9.94 3.08
C THR A 240 22.53 9.68 3.28
N ALA A 241 23.10 9.99 4.44
CA ALA A 241 24.52 9.73 4.73
C ALA A 241 24.85 8.23 4.74
N VAL A 242 23.96 7.38 5.26
CA VAL A 242 24.12 5.92 5.19
C VAL A 242 24.03 5.44 3.73
N MET A 243 23.08 5.96 2.95
CA MET A 243 22.95 5.62 1.53
C MET A 243 24.15 6.09 0.71
N ASP A 244 24.67 7.30 0.97
CA ASP A 244 25.91 7.80 0.35
C ASP A 244 27.08 6.84 0.62
N THR A 245 27.19 6.30 1.84
CA THR A 245 28.20 5.30 2.21
C THR A 245 28.03 4.00 1.42
N TRP A 246 26.82 3.48 1.32
CA TRP A 246 26.55 2.23 0.59
C TRP A 246 26.87 2.35 -0.90
N TYR A 247 26.31 3.37 -1.57
CA TYR A 247 26.59 3.57 -2.99
C TYR A 247 28.06 3.92 -3.24
N GLY A 248 28.71 4.66 -2.33
CA GLY A 248 30.14 4.92 -2.39
C GLY A 248 31.00 3.66 -2.24
N ALA A 249 30.54 2.65 -1.52
CA ALA A 249 31.16 1.34 -1.38
C ALA A 249 30.82 0.39 -2.55
N GLY A 250 29.97 0.80 -3.48
CA GLY A 250 29.65 0.06 -4.70
C GLY A 250 28.31 -0.67 -4.70
N THR A 251 27.41 -0.38 -3.74
CA THR A 251 26.01 -0.83 -3.85
C THR A 251 25.41 -0.31 -5.15
N GLU A 252 24.77 -1.16 -5.93
CA GLU A 252 24.26 -0.85 -7.25
C GLU A 252 22.79 -0.44 -7.22
N VAL A 253 21.99 -1.13 -6.39
CA VAL A 253 20.54 -0.93 -6.28
C VAL A 253 20.12 -1.03 -4.82
N VAL A 254 19.31 -0.07 -4.34
CA VAL A 254 18.67 -0.13 -3.02
C VAL A 254 17.15 -0.23 -3.17
N PHE A 255 16.55 -1.25 -2.55
CA PHE A 255 15.10 -1.29 -2.36
C PHE A 255 14.72 -0.37 -1.20
N ALA A 256 14.10 0.77 -1.51
CA ALA A 256 13.65 1.78 -0.55
C ALA A 256 12.20 1.50 -0.15
N CYS A 257 12.02 0.71 0.90
CA CYS A 257 10.73 0.18 1.34
C CYS A 257 10.12 1.01 2.49
N GLY A 258 9.41 2.08 2.14
CA GLY A 258 8.70 2.86 3.17
C GLY A 258 8.35 4.29 2.78
N GLY A 259 7.18 4.50 2.17
CA GLY A 259 6.66 5.84 1.87
C GLY A 259 7.64 6.71 1.11
N GLY A 260 7.97 7.85 1.69
CA GLY A 260 8.90 8.83 1.12
C GLY A 260 10.39 8.57 1.39
N ILE A 261 10.77 7.44 2.01
CA ILE A 261 12.18 7.15 2.35
C ILE A 261 13.07 6.99 1.10
N TYR A 262 12.45 6.69 -0.06
CA TYR A 262 13.14 6.60 -1.34
C TYR A 262 13.93 7.87 -1.68
N THR A 263 13.52 9.03 -1.17
CA THR A 263 14.19 10.30 -1.46
C THR A 263 15.65 10.29 -1.03
N SER A 264 15.96 9.71 0.14
CA SER A 264 17.35 9.55 0.61
C SER A 264 18.14 8.55 -0.23
N ALA A 265 17.55 7.41 -0.60
CA ALA A 265 18.19 6.41 -1.45
C ALA A 265 18.44 6.95 -2.87
N ALA A 266 17.44 7.61 -3.47
CA ALA A 266 17.55 8.16 -4.82
C ALA A 266 18.52 9.35 -4.91
N GLU A 267 18.59 10.19 -3.87
CA GLU A 267 19.57 11.27 -3.80
C GLU A 267 21.00 10.72 -3.80
N ALA A 268 21.28 9.71 -2.98
CA ALA A 268 22.58 9.06 -2.92
C ALA A 268 22.90 8.28 -4.23
N ALA A 269 21.92 7.53 -4.76
CA ALA A 269 22.06 6.81 -6.02
C ALA A 269 22.44 7.75 -7.17
N LYS A 270 21.78 8.92 -7.27
CA LYS A 270 22.08 9.92 -8.32
C LYS A 270 23.53 10.39 -8.28
N LYS A 271 24.12 10.56 -7.10
CA LYS A 271 25.52 10.98 -6.93
C LYS A 271 26.51 9.92 -7.41
N ALA A 272 26.18 8.64 -7.18
CA ALA A 272 27.07 7.50 -7.43
C ALA A 272 26.77 6.76 -8.75
N GLY A 273 25.69 7.09 -9.46
CA GLY A 273 25.25 6.35 -10.65
C GLY A 273 24.53 5.05 -10.32
N GLY A 274 24.03 4.88 -9.11
CA GLY A 274 23.24 3.74 -8.66
C GLY A 274 21.78 3.83 -9.08
N LYS A 275 20.98 2.86 -8.60
CA LYS A 275 19.55 2.70 -8.90
C LYS A 275 18.75 2.48 -7.62
N VAL A 276 17.43 2.57 -7.73
CA VAL A 276 16.50 2.27 -6.64
C VAL A 276 15.38 1.33 -7.08
N ILE A 277 14.78 0.66 -6.11
CA ILE A 277 13.52 -0.05 -6.25
C ILE A 277 12.51 0.67 -5.36
N GLY A 278 11.34 0.99 -5.90
CA GLY A 278 10.24 1.65 -5.21
C GLY A 278 9.33 0.68 -4.46
N VAL A 279 8.33 1.22 -3.74
CA VAL A 279 7.40 0.44 -2.91
C VAL A 279 5.95 0.92 -3.05
N ASP A 280 5.01 0.05 -2.70
CA ASP A 280 3.56 0.23 -2.62
C ASP A 280 2.88 0.51 -3.96
N VAL A 281 3.37 1.45 -4.73
CA VAL A 281 2.89 1.84 -6.05
C VAL A 281 4.03 1.86 -7.06
N ASP A 282 3.71 2.03 -8.33
CA ASP A 282 4.75 2.31 -9.33
C ASP A 282 5.31 3.72 -9.10
N GLN A 283 6.47 3.79 -8.43
CA GLN A 283 7.14 5.06 -8.13
C GLN A 283 8.06 5.54 -9.28
N SER A 284 8.14 4.83 -10.41
CA SER A 284 9.06 5.17 -11.49
C SER A 284 8.88 6.60 -12.00
N ALA A 285 7.64 7.03 -12.27
CA ALA A 285 7.39 8.37 -12.78
C ALA A 285 7.87 9.48 -11.85
N ILE A 286 7.73 9.32 -10.54
CA ILE A 286 8.11 10.34 -9.55
C ILE A 286 9.62 10.31 -9.30
N ILE A 287 10.20 9.12 -9.17
CA ILE A 287 11.64 8.96 -8.90
C ILE A 287 12.45 9.36 -10.14
N ASP A 288 12.12 8.84 -11.30
CA ASP A 288 12.83 9.16 -12.54
C ASP A 288 12.69 10.64 -12.91
N GLY A 289 11.50 11.22 -12.70
CA GLY A 289 11.25 12.65 -12.92
C GLY A 289 12.12 13.56 -12.05
N ALA A 290 12.39 13.18 -10.80
CA ALA A 290 13.15 13.99 -9.85
C ALA A 290 14.67 13.71 -9.89
N TYR A 291 15.06 12.46 -10.10
CA TYR A 291 16.45 12.03 -9.92
C TYR A 291 17.15 11.63 -11.23
N GLY A 292 16.42 11.38 -12.30
CA GLY A 292 16.94 11.07 -13.62
C GLY A 292 16.30 9.83 -14.25
N GLU A 293 16.10 9.87 -15.56
CA GLU A 293 15.48 8.79 -16.31
C GLU A 293 16.21 7.45 -16.07
N GLY A 294 15.41 6.39 -15.83
CA GLY A 294 15.91 5.05 -15.57
C GLY A 294 16.56 4.88 -14.19
N MET A 295 16.31 5.80 -13.23
CA MET A 295 16.73 5.64 -11.84
C MET A 295 16.04 4.44 -11.18
N THR A 296 14.77 4.19 -11.51
CA THR A 296 13.94 3.14 -10.90
C THR A 296 14.05 1.85 -11.70
N VAL A 297 14.53 0.77 -11.05
CA VAL A 297 14.59 -0.57 -11.68
C VAL A 297 13.21 -1.20 -11.77
N THR A 298 12.47 -1.14 -10.69
CA THR A 298 11.10 -1.64 -10.53
C THR A 298 10.49 -1.06 -9.26
N SER A 299 9.26 -1.44 -8.92
CA SER A 299 8.63 -1.17 -7.62
C SER A 299 7.95 -2.43 -7.10
N ALA A 300 8.10 -2.74 -5.82
CA ALA A 300 7.34 -3.80 -5.16
C ALA A 300 5.99 -3.23 -4.72
N MET A 301 4.93 -3.54 -5.47
CA MET A 301 3.63 -2.90 -5.33
C MET A 301 2.68 -3.72 -4.45
N LYS A 302 1.74 -3.03 -3.80
CA LYS A 302 0.54 -3.60 -3.19
C LYS A 302 -0.71 -2.83 -3.58
N GLY A 303 -1.84 -3.54 -3.66
CA GLY A 303 -3.08 -3.06 -4.24
C GLY A 303 -3.89 -2.13 -3.34
N LEU A 304 -3.31 -1.03 -2.86
CA LEU A 304 -3.98 -0.08 -1.95
C LEU A 304 -5.22 0.54 -2.58
N ALA A 305 -5.11 1.04 -3.81
CA ALA A 305 -6.23 1.65 -4.52
C ALA A 305 -7.33 0.63 -4.87
N PRO A 306 -7.05 -0.54 -5.50
CA PRO A 306 -8.09 -1.54 -5.74
C PRO A 306 -8.72 -2.03 -4.43
N THR A 307 -7.96 -2.35 -3.39
CA THR A 307 -8.53 -2.75 -2.08
C THR A 307 -9.51 -1.70 -1.55
N THR A 308 -9.11 -0.42 -1.57
CA THR A 308 -9.96 0.68 -1.08
C THR A 308 -11.23 0.81 -1.90
N ILE A 309 -11.12 0.83 -3.24
CA ILE A 309 -12.26 1.00 -4.14
C ILE A 309 -13.21 -0.21 -4.08
N ASP A 310 -12.67 -1.42 -4.12
CA ASP A 310 -13.45 -2.66 -4.13
C ASP A 310 -14.19 -2.84 -2.80
N THR A 311 -13.48 -2.62 -1.66
CA THR A 311 -14.11 -2.69 -0.34
C THR A 311 -15.22 -1.64 -0.19
N LEU A 312 -14.96 -0.37 -0.55
CA LEU A 312 -15.99 0.67 -0.47
C LEU A 312 -17.16 0.38 -1.41
N THR A 313 -16.92 -0.16 -2.60
CA THR A 313 -17.97 -0.54 -3.55
C THR A 313 -18.83 -1.66 -2.99
N ASP A 314 -18.22 -2.73 -2.51
CA ASP A 314 -18.97 -3.85 -1.94
C ASP A 314 -19.74 -3.44 -0.67
N VAL A 315 -19.11 -2.68 0.20
CA VAL A 315 -19.70 -2.29 1.50
C VAL A 315 -20.79 -1.23 1.35
N LEU A 316 -20.63 -0.23 0.48
CA LEU A 316 -21.51 0.94 0.44
C LEU A 316 -22.49 0.93 -0.73
N ILE A 317 -22.17 0.26 -1.83
CA ILE A 317 -23.01 0.21 -3.02
C ILE A 317 -23.73 -1.15 -3.13
N ASN A 318 -22.97 -2.23 -2.88
CA ASN A 318 -23.51 -3.60 -3.01
C ASN A 318 -24.11 -4.16 -1.71
N ASP A 319 -24.10 -3.39 -0.60
CA ASP A 319 -24.61 -3.75 0.73
C ASP A 319 -24.07 -5.09 1.29
N LYS A 320 -22.77 -5.35 1.03
CA LYS A 320 -22.10 -6.59 1.43
C LYS A 320 -21.27 -6.46 2.72
N TRP A 321 -21.63 -5.53 3.62
CA TRP A 321 -20.86 -5.35 4.86
C TRP A 321 -20.72 -6.64 5.68
N ASP A 322 -21.73 -7.49 5.66
CA ASP A 322 -21.70 -8.77 6.36
C ASP A 322 -20.62 -9.74 5.85
N ASP A 323 -20.16 -9.56 4.61
CA ASP A 323 -19.08 -10.35 4.03
C ASP A 323 -17.69 -9.85 4.49
N TYR A 324 -17.59 -8.64 5.04
CA TYR A 324 -16.33 -7.98 5.43
C TYR A 324 -16.15 -7.89 6.94
N LYS A 325 -17.17 -7.45 7.68
CA LYS A 325 -17.07 -7.24 9.13
C LYS A 325 -16.54 -8.45 9.88
N GLY A 326 -15.70 -8.18 10.86
CA GLY A 326 -15.09 -9.23 11.69
C GLY A 326 -13.86 -9.89 11.06
N LYS A 327 -13.46 -9.51 9.85
CA LYS A 327 -12.36 -10.17 9.15
C LYS A 327 -11.06 -9.37 9.19
N ILE A 328 -9.97 -10.11 9.22
CA ILE A 328 -8.63 -9.67 8.84
C ILE A 328 -8.27 -10.53 7.62
N GLU A 329 -8.30 -9.94 6.44
CA GLU A 329 -8.12 -10.64 5.18
C GLU A 329 -6.71 -10.41 4.62
N THR A 330 -6.08 -11.48 4.15
CA THR A 330 -4.75 -11.39 3.51
C THR A 330 -4.92 -11.39 2.00
N LEU A 331 -4.58 -10.28 1.37
CA LEU A 331 -4.69 -10.06 -0.06
C LEU A 331 -3.34 -10.35 -0.76
N GLY A 332 -3.40 -11.09 -1.84
CA GLY A 332 -2.20 -11.54 -2.55
C GLY A 332 -2.44 -11.77 -4.03
N LEU A 333 -2.04 -12.93 -4.52
CA LEU A 333 -2.28 -13.34 -5.89
C LEU A 333 -3.69 -13.88 -6.06
N VAL A 334 -4.44 -13.31 -6.99
CA VAL A 334 -5.79 -13.76 -7.39
C VAL A 334 -5.81 -14.35 -8.80
N SER A 335 -4.74 -14.14 -9.57
CA SER A 335 -4.58 -14.67 -10.93
C SER A 335 -3.14 -15.10 -11.19
N GLY A 336 -2.98 -16.29 -11.77
CA GLY A 336 -1.71 -16.76 -12.31
C GLY A 336 -1.47 -16.37 -13.77
N ASP A 337 -2.52 -15.98 -14.49
CA ASP A 337 -2.46 -15.69 -15.93
C ASP A 337 -2.45 -14.17 -16.24
N ASP A 338 -2.96 -13.34 -15.32
CA ASP A 338 -2.95 -11.88 -15.44
C ASP A 338 -2.42 -11.25 -14.15
N ALA A 339 -1.15 -10.86 -14.16
CA ALA A 339 -0.47 -10.28 -13.02
C ALA A 339 -1.09 -8.92 -12.59
N SER A 340 -1.74 -8.20 -13.50
CA SER A 340 -2.31 -6.88 -13.22
C SER A 340 -3.53 -6.92 -12.29
N LEU A 341 -4.15 -8.09 -12.14
CA LEU A 341 -5.29 -8.32 -11.23
C LEU A 341 -4.85 -8.59 -9.79
N ASN A 342 -3.57 -8.83 -9.55
CA ASN A 342 -3.06 -9.24 -8.24
C ASN A 342 -2.87 -8.04 -7.30
N TYR A 343 -3.11 -8.25 -6.01
CA TYR A 343 -2.87 -7.24 -4.99
C TYR A 343 -1.39 -7.05 -4.65
N VAL A 344 -0.52 -7.95 -5.10
CA VAL A 344 0.95 -7.82 -4.96
C VAL A 344 1.60 -8.13 -6.31
N GLN A 345 2.49 -7.25 -6.78
CA GLN A 345 3.04 -7.32 -8.12
C GLN A 345 4.25 -6.39 -8.29
N ILE A 346 4.94 -6.49 -9.43
CA ILE A 346 5.84 -5.46 -9.95
C ILE A 346 5.21 -4.82 -11.21
N PRO A 347 5.47 -3.52 -11.49
CA PRO A 347 4.79 -2.78 -12.55
C PRO A 347 5.31 -3.13 -13.95
N ALA A 348 4.53 -2.78 -14.96
CA ALA A 348 4.93 -2.88 -16.35
C ALA A 348 6.10 -1.95 -16.73
N THR A 349 6.38 -0.94 -15.93
CA THR A 349 7.53 -0.02 -16.05
C THR A 349 8.84 -0.63 -15.58
N THR A 350 8.82 -1.85 -15.02
CA THR A 350 10.03 -2.61 -14.67
C THR A 350 11.00 -2.62 -15.85
N GLN A 351 12.29 -2.40 -15.59
CA GLN A 351 13.34 -2.39 -16.62
C GLN A 351 13.61 -3.79 -17.17
N PHE A 352 12.60 -4.36 -17.83
CA PHE A 352 12.76 -5.67 -18.48
C PHE A 352 13.81 -5.63 -19.58
N VAL A 353 14.68 -6.66 -19.65
CA VAL A 353 15.77 -6.76 -20.61
C VAL A 353 15.74 -8.13 -21.29
N GLU A 354 15.67 -8.13 -22.61
CA GLU A 354 15.74 -9.36 -23.41
C GLU A 354 17.04 -10.14 -23.14
N GLY A 355 16.91 -11.45 -22.93
CA GLY A 355 18.03 -12.33 -22.58
C GLY A 355 18.48 -12.26 -21.12
N LYS A 356 17.82 -11.46 -20.28
CA LYS A 356 18.05 -11.39 -18.83
C LYS A 356 16.80 -11.70 -18.03
N PHE A 357 15.87 -10.75 -17.95
CA PHE A 357 14.58 -10.86 -17.31
C PHE A 357 13.54 -10.09 -18.12
N THR A 358 12.54 -10.78 -18.61
CA THR A 358 11.50 -10.25 -19.49
C THR A 358 10.15 -10.23 -18.80
N ALA A 359 9.18 -9.51 -19.37
CA ALA A 359 7.78 -9.57 -18.91
C ALA A 359 7.19 -10.99 -18.99
N ALA A 360 7.66 -11.82 -19.92
CA ALA A 360 7.24 -13.23 -20.03
C ALA A 360 7.81 -14.07 -18.87
N ASP A 361 9.07 -13.83 -18.47
CA ASP A 361 9.67 -14.48 -17.30
C ASP A 361 8.93 -14.08 -16.01
N TYR A 362 8.56 -12.80 -15.90
CA TYR A 362 7.74 -12.30 -14.79
C TYR A 362 6.37 -13.00 -14.74
N ALA A 363 5.66 -13.09 -15.88
CA ALA A 363 4.38 -13.77 -15.93
C ALA A 363 4.50 -15.26 -15.55
N ALA A 364 5.57 -15.94 -15.99
CA ALA A 364 5.84 -17.33 -15.61
C ALA A 364 6.11 -17.47 -14.11
N MET A 365 6.83 -16.53 -13.50
CA MET A 365 7.08 -16.49 -12.06
C MET A 365 5.78 -16.29 -11.27
N VAL A 366 4.93 -15.33 -11.66
CA VAL A 366 3.63 -15.09 -11.03
C VAL A 366 2.76 -16.34 -11.10
N LYS A 367 2.71 -17.00 -12.26
CA LYS A 367 1.98 -18.27 -12.41
C LYS A 367 2.50 -19.35 -11.47
N ALA A 368 3.81 -19.52 -11.39
CA ALA A 368 4.44 -20.51 -10.51
C ALA A 368 4.18 -20.22 -9.01
N MET A 369 4.11 -18.95 -8.63
CA MET A 369 3.70 -18.54 -7.27
C MET A 369 2.22 -18.86 -7.03
N PHE A 370 1.33 -18.49 -7.95
CA PHE A 370 -0.11 -18.74 -7.84
C PHE A 370 -0.43 -20.23 -7.75
N GLU A 371 0.28 -21.06 -8.51
CA GLU A 371 0.18 -22.53 -8.47
C GLU A 371 0.88 -23.16 -7.26
N GLY A 372 1.58 -22.36 -6.43
CA GLY A 372 2.29 -22.83 -5.24
C GLY A 372 3.59 -23.60 -5.52
N THR A 373 4.11 -23.54 -6.75
CA THR A 373 5.42 -24.12 -7.12
C THR A 373 6.56 -23.29 -6.53
N ILE A 374 6.46 -21.96 -6.59
CA ILE A 374 7.32 -21.03 -5.86
C ILE A 374 6.61 -20.69 -4.55
N LYS A 375 7.29 -20.96 -3.43
CA LYS A 375 6.79 -20.63 -2.08
C LYS A 375 7.74 -19.64 -1.44
N VAL A 376 7.16 -18.56 -0.94
CA VAL A 376 7.90 -17.52 -0.21
C VAL A 376 7.43 -17.53 1.23
N SER A 377 8.36 -17.53 2.17
CA SER A 377 8.03 -17.49 3.60
C SER A 377 7.57 -16.08 3.98
N SER A 378 6.48 -16.00 4.71
CA SER A 378 5.95 -14.75 5.32
C SER A 378 6.40 -14.59 6.79
N ASP A 379 7.31 -15.43 7.28
CA ASP A 379 7.86 -15.35 8.65
C ASP A 379 8.54 -13.98 8.85
N THR A 380 8.09 -13.24 9.84
CA THR A 380 8.65 -11.94 10.21
C THR A 380 9.54 -12.02 11.47
N ALA A 381 9.53 -13.15 12.17
CA ALA A 381 10.29 -13.33 13.40
C ALA A 381 11.73 -13.77 13.13
N ASN A 382 11.96 -14.54 12.05
CA ASN A 382 13.25 -15.09 11.72
C ASN A 382 13.70 -14.65 10.33
N ALA A 383 14.94 -14.17 10.22
CA ALA A 383 15.53 -13.85 8.92
C ALA A 383 15.56 -15.10 8.01
N PRO A 384 15.34 -14.95 6.70
CA PRO A 384 15.34 -16.08 5.78
C PRO A 384 16.67 -16.83 5.76
N ALA A 385 16.60 -18.16 5.74
CA ALA A 385 17.78 -18.99 5.53
C ALA A 385 18.15 -18.97 4.03
N VAL A 386 19.29 -18.40 3.72
CA VAL A 386 19.80 -18.18 2.34
C VAL A 386 21.19 -18.79 2.17
N SER A 387 21.64 -18.99 0.95
CA SER A 387 22.92 -19.63 0.66
C SER A 387 23.77 -18.94 -0.42
N ASN A 388 23.15 -18.12 -1.27
CA ASN A 388 23.82 -17.42 -2.37
C ASN A 388 23.73 -15.89 -2.25
N VAL A 389 23.25 -15.40 -1.11
CA VAL A 389 23.32 -13.99 -0.74
C VAL A 389 23.96 -13.84 0.63
N ASP A 390 24.93 -12.95 0.73
CA ASP A 390 25.54 -12.55 2.00
C ASP A 390 24.83 -11.27 2.49
N VAL A 391 24.01 -11.39 3.53
CA VAL A 391 23.18 -10.30 4.04
C VAL A 391 23.78 -9.75 5.32
N GLU A 392 24.19 -8.49 5.28
CA GLU A 392 24.64 -7.76 6.47
C GLU A 392 23.44 -7.01 7.10
N TYR A 393 22.92 -7.57 8.21
CA TYR A 393 21.82 -6.97 8.97
C TYR A 393 22.35 -5.90 9.93
N LEU A 394 22.08 -4.64 9.65
CA LEU A 394 22.68 -3.47 10.32
C LEU A 394 21.76 -2.81 11.38
N GLY A 395 20.56 -3.38 11.61
CA GLY A 395 19.60 -2.87 12.59
C GLY A 395 18.89 -1.59 12.14
N ASN A 396 18.90 -0.56 12.99
CA ASN A 396 18.24 0.71 12.75
C ASN A 396 19.25 1.86 12.63
N ILE A 397 18.98 2.84 11.74
CA ILE A 397 19.74 4.10 11.65
C ILE A 397 19.36 5.00 12.84
N LYS A 398 18.06 5.05 13.13
CA LYS A 398 17.53 5.80 14.30
C LYS A 398 17.06 4.78 15.33
N GLY A 399 17.59 4.92 16.53
CA GLY A 399 17.28 4.04 17.67
C GLY A 399 15.91 4.31 18.28
#